data_7277efc7c7883cdfa88848e2461b9141
#
_entry.id   7277efc7c7883cdfa88848e2461b9141
#
_cell.length_a   1.000
_cell.length_b   1.000
_cell.length_c   1.000
_cell.angle_alpha   90.00
_cell.angle_beta   90.00
_cell.angle_gamma   90.00
#
_symmetry.space_group_name_H-M   'P 1'
#
loop_
_entity.id
_entity.type
_entity.pdbx_description
1 polymer ?
#
loop_
_entity_poly.entity_id
_entity_poly.type
_entity_poly.pdbx_seq_one_letter_code
_entity_poly.pdbx_strand_id
1 'polypeptide(L)'
;VKVDRYRRSFVIASFASVSTPIWAQSDVNSDDTTEIEQEITKTQRRNLSSFRALDWRPYFSNLKNGAILVDMTSRALHFWSEDEDIYNLYPSSVPMSDELTRRGRTKVVKKVEGPSWRPTPSMLERNPEWPEFMPPGPENPLGTHALYLSWQYYRIHGTHDTRKIGRRSSNGCIGLYNEHINELFSLTKVGTQVLLI
;
A
#
# COMPACT_ATOMS: atom_id res chain seq x y z
N VAL A 1 17.50 91.11 -4.44
CA VAL A 1 18.63 90.74 -5.25
C VAL A 1 18.24 89.55 -6.12
N LYS A 2 18.39 89.72 -7.40
CA LYS A 2 18.06 89.01 -8.64
C LYS A 2 17.61 87.60 -8.57
N VAL A 3 16.47 87.41 -9.22
CA VAL A 3 15.88 86.16 -9.73
C VAL A 3 16.61 85.80 -11.02
N ASP A 4 16.98 84.56 -11.20
CA ASP A 4 17.31 84.02 -12.51
C ASP A 4 16.53 82.80 -12.79
N ARG A 5 15.70 82.84 -13.83
CA ARG A 5 14.88 81.76 -14.33
C ARG A 5 15.69 80.94 -15.34
N TYR A 6 15.91 79.70 -15.11
CA TYR A 6 16.36 78.81 -16.18
C TYR A 6 15.26 77.78 -16.48
N ARG A 7 14.73 77.91 -17.69
CA ARG A 7 13.93 76.91 -18.37
C ARG A 7 14.83 75.73 -18.67
N ARG A 8 14.45 74.53 -18.21
CA ARG A 8 15.02 73.31 -18.72
C ARG A 8 13.92 72.40 -19.29
N SER A 9 14.09 72.17 -20.59
CA SER A 9 13.29 71.26 -21.42
C SER A 9 13.26 69.83 -20.86
N PHE A 10 12.08 69.31 -20.75
CA PHE A 10 11.91 67.91 -20.47
C PHE A 10 12.15 67.07 -21.74
N VAL A 11 13.20 66.27 -21.73
CA VAL A 11 13.39 65.19 -22.68
C VAL A 11 12.76 63.97 -22.07
N ILE A 12 11.66 63.53 -22.63
CA ILE A 12 11.02 62.24 -22.25
C ILE A 12 11.82 61.17 -22.96
N ALA A 13 12.68 60.47 -22.20
CA ALA A 13 13.28 59.24 -22.65
C ALA A 13 12.34 58.08 -22.27
N SER A 14 11.66 57.54 -23.28
CA SER A 14 10.89 56.31 -23.13
C SER A 14 11.85 55.14 -22.94
N PHE A 15 11.97 54.64 -21.72
CA PHE A 15 12.59 53.36 -21.48
C PHE A 15 11.56 52.25 -21.77
N ALA A 16 11.75 51.59 -22.90
CA ALA A 16 11.09 50.32 -23.15
C ALA A 16 11.67 49.28 -22.19
N SER A 17 10.91 48.95 -21.17
CA SER A 17 11.20 47.79 -20.30
C SER A 17 11.00 46.51 -21.09
N VAL A 18 12.07 45.91 -21.56
CA VAL A 18 12.04 44.54 -22.05
C VAL A 18 11.95 43.66 -20.83
N SER A 19 10.74 43.24 -20.49
CA SER A 19 10.53 42.17 -19.55
C SER A 19 10.91 40.84 -20.23
N THR A 20 12.09 40.33 -19.95
CA THR A 20 12.44 38.97 -20.24
C THR A 20 11.59 38.08 -19.36
N PRO A 21 10.83 37.11 -19.92
CA PRO A 21 10.19 36.11 -19.07
C PRO A 21 11.30 35.29 -18.43
N ILE A 22 11.37 35.35 -17.11
CA ILE A 22 12.11 34.34 -16.32
C ILE A 22 11.37 33.03 -16.53
N TRP A 23 11.87 32.21 -17.40
CA TRP A 23 11.50 30.80 -17.42
C TRP A 23 12.07 30.22 -16.14
N ALA A 24 11.22 30.10 -15.12
CA ALA A 24 11.51 29.23 -14.01
C ALA A 24 11.70 27.86 -14.61
N GLN A 25 12.91 27.32 -14.54
CA GLN A 25 13.15 25.93 -14.74
C GLN A 25 12.36 25.22 -13.66
N SER A 26 11.18 24.72 -14.05
CA SER A 26 10.47 23.74 -13.25
C SER A 26 11.32 22.49 -13.27
N ASP A 27 11.80 22.13 -12.10
CA ASP A 27 12.49 20.87 -11.87
C ASP A 27 11.65 19.73 -12.43
N VAL A 28 12.26 18.94 -13.28
CA VAL A 28 11.66 17.80 -13.98
C VAL A 28 11.12 16.72 -13.02
N ASN A 29 11.29 16.91 -11.72
CA ASN A 29 10.82 15.98 -10.68
C ASN A 29 9.43 16.25 -10.10
N SER A 30 8.77 17.37 -10.47
CA SER A 30 7.45 17.68 -9.88
C SER A 30 6.30 16.98 -10.60
N ASP A 31 6.43 16.67 -11.89
CA ASP A 31 5.35 16.06 -12.65
C ASP A 31 5.13 14.57 -12.26
N ASP A 32 6.22 13.86 -11.98
CA ASP A 32 6.16 12.45 -11.56
C ASP A 32 5.56 12.31 -10.14
N THR A 33 5.83 13.29 -9.27
CA THR A 33 5.26 13.32 -7.91
C THR A 33 3.77 13.66 -7.94
N THR A 34 3.33 14.53 -8.86
CA THR A 34 1.93 14.94 -8.99
C THR A 34 1.04 13.81 -9.51
N GLU A 35 1.53 13.02 -10.47
CA GLU A 35 0.80 11.84 -10.95
C GLU A 35 0.66 10.75 -9.87
N ILE A 36 1.71 10.52 -9.09
CA ILE A 36 1.69 9.59 -7.97
C ILE A 36 0.71 10.05 -6.88
N GLU A 37 0.69 11.34 -6.55
CA GLU A 37 -0.25 11.90 -5.57
C GLU A 37 -1.70 11.81 -6.06
N GLN A 38 -1.98 12.08 -7.33
CA GLN A 38 -3.32 11.94 -7.91
C GLN A 38 -3.80 10.49 -7.89
N GLU A 39 -2.93 9.53 -8.19
CA GLU A 39 -3.26 8.12 -8.15
C GLU A 39 -3.51 7.62 -6.72
N ILE A 40 -2.68 8.04 -5.75
CA ILE A 40 -2.88 7.78 -4.32
C ILE A 40 -4.22 8.37 -3.85
N THR A 41 -4.52 9.61 -4.21
CA THR A 41 -5.75 10.28 -3.81
C THR A 41 -6.98 9.60 -4.40
N LYS A 42 -6.95 9.20 -5.67
CA LYS A 42 -8.03 8.44 -6.31
C LYS A 42 -8.23 7.07 -5.67
N THR A 43 -7.13 6.38 -5.32
CA THR A 43 -7.16 5.08 -4.68
C THR A 43 -7.69 5.17 -3.25
N GLN A 44 -7.27 6.17 -2.48
CA GLN A 44 -7.80 6.43 -1.14
C GLN A 44 -9.30 6.75 -1.13
N ARG A 45 -9.78 7.60 -2.06
CA ARG A 45 -11.22 7.91 -2.17
C ARG A 45 -12.08 6.68 -2.48
N ARG A 46 -11.59 5.78 -3.34
CA ARG A 46 -12.30 4.53 -3.65
C ARG A 46 -12.30 3.57 -2.46
N ASN A 47 -11.22 3.52 -1.69
CA ASN A 47 -11.08 2.62 -0.55
C ASN A 47 -11.91 3.08 0.66
N LEU A 48 -12.01 4.38 0.93
CA LEU A 48 -12.82 4.92 2.02
C LEU A 48 -14.30 4.56 1.89
N SER A 49 -14.85 4.54 0.67
CA SER A 49 -16.24 4.15 0.43
C SER A 49 -16.49 2.64 0.54
N SER A 50 -15.45 1.82 0.42
CA SER A 50 -15.50 0.35 0.49
C SER A 50 -15.10 -0.20 1.87
N PHE A 51 -14.52 0.64 2.73
CA PHE A 51 -14.05 0.28 4.07
C PHE A 51 -15.23 0.32 5.06
N ARG A 52 -16.01 -0.75 5.07
CA ARG A 52 -17.18 -0.89 5.97
C ARG A 52 -17.10 -2.23 6.70
N ALA A 53 -17.62 -2.25 7.91
CA ALA A 53 -17.80 -3.50 8.64
C ALA A 53 -18.69 -4.48 7.86
N LEU A 54 -18.30 -5.74 7.82
CA LEU A 54 -19.06 -6.82 7.19
C LEU A 54 -19.54 -7.80 8.27
N ASP A 55 -20.67 -8.44 8.02
CA ASP A 55 -21.09 -9.63 8.76
C ASP A 55 -20.35 -10.86 8.20
N TRP A 56 -19.89 -11.74 9.07
CA TRP A 56 -19.19 -12.97 8.68
C TRP A 56 -20.12 -14.06 8.12
N ARG A 57 -21.40 -14.08 8.51
CA ARG A 57 -22.37 -15.15 8.21
C ARG A 57 -22.55 -15.46 6.74
N PRO A 58 -22.50 -14.51 5.79
CA PRO A 58 -22.53 -14.82 4.36
C PRO A 58 -21.30 -15.57 3.86
N TYR A 59 -20.19 -15.51 4.60
CA TYR A 59 -18.88 -16.00 4.14
C TYR A 59 -18.44 -17.30 4.82
N PHE A 60 -18.84 -17.52 6.05
CA PHE A 60 -18.42 -18.67 6.87
C PHE A 60 -19.62 -19.36 7.52
N SER A 61 -19.57 -20.68 7.62
CA SER A 61 -20.61 -21.46 8.33
C SER A 61 -20.48 -21.39 9.85
N ASN A 62 -19.31 -21.08 10.37
CA ASN A 62 -18.98 -20.88 11.77
C ASN A 62 -17.64 -20.16 11.89
N LEU A 63 -17.32 -19.72 13.11
CA LEU A 63 -16.05 -19.03 13.41
C LEU A 63 -15.04 -19.91 14.19
N LYS A 64 -15.11 -21.20 14.06
CA LYS A 64 -14.15 -22.10 14.73
C LYS A 64 -12.71 -21.73 14.38
N ASN A 65 -11.88 -21.51 15.42
CA ASN A 65 -10.52 -20.97 15.35
C ASN A 65 -10.40 -19.55 14.77
N GLY A 66 -11.50 -18.80 14.69
CA GLY A 66 -11.55 -17.49 14.04
C GLY A 66 -11.64 -17.55 12.51
N ALA A 67 -11.92 -16.42 11.88
CA ALA A 67 -12.06 -16.32 10.43
C ALA A 67 -11.44 -15.03 9.88
N ILE A 68 -10.85 -15.14 8.71
CA ILE A 68 -10.26 -14.02 7.94
C ILE A 68 -10.94 -13.99 6.56
N LEU A 69 -11.50 -12.84 6.20
CA LEU A 69 -11.96 -12.56 4.85
C LEU A 69 -11.03 -11.52 4.22
N VAL A 70 -10.50 -11.82 3.05
CA VAL A 70 -9.76 -10.85 2.24
C VAL A 70 -10.60 -10.47 1.02
N ASP A 71 -11.09 -9.25 0.99
CA ASP A 71 -11.77 -8.69 -0.16
C ASP A 71 -10.75 -8.00 -1.08
N MET A 72 -10.50 -8.62 -2.24
CA MET A 72 -9.55 -8.11 -3.24
C MET A 72 -10.02 -6.81 -3.88
N THR A 73 -11.33 -6.56 -3.90
CA THR A 73 -11.91 -5.38 -4.54
C THR A 73 -11.75 -4.15 -3.65
N SER A 74 -12.12 -4.26 -2.39
CA SER A 74 -11.96 -3.18 -1.40
C SER A 74 -10.52 -3.10 -0.86
N ARG A 75 -9.71 -4.14 -1.07
CA ARG A 75 -8.35 -4.27 -0.53
C ARG A 75 -8.34 -4.20 0.99
N ALA A 76 -9.28 -4.89 1.57
CA ALA A 76 -9.51 -4.95 2.99
C ALA A 76 -9.41 -6.39 3.50
N LEU A 77 -8.84 -6.55 4.70
CA LEU A 77 -8.83 -7.80 5.42
C LEU A 77 -9.69 -7.63 6.67
N HIS A 78 -10.69 -8.49 6.79
CA HIS A 78 -11.59 -8.58 7.93
C HIS A 78 -11.20 -9.78 8.78
N PHE A 79 -11.20 -9.62 10.08
CA PHE A 79 -10.97 -10.69 11.05
C PHE A 79 -12.12 -10.74 12.06
N TRP A 80 -12.59 -11.93 12.37
CA TRP A 80 -13.53 -12.23 13.45
C TRP A 80 -12.94 -13.30 14.36
N SER A 81 -12.98 -13.04 15.67
CA SER A 81 -12.62 -14.05 16.67
C SER A 81 -13.66 -15.16 16.76
N GLU A 82 -13.25 -16.29 17.34
CA GLU A 82 -14.12 -17.48 17.50
C GLU A 82 -15.35 -17.23 18.39
N ASP A 83 -15.21 -16.36 19.39
CA ASP A 83 -16.24 -15.94 20.33
C ASP A 83 -17.11 -14.76 19.86
N GLU A 84 -16.84 -14.24 18.67
CA GLU A 84 -17.49 -13.06 18.06
C GLU A 84 -17.22 -11.73 18.81
N ASP A 85 -16.37 -11.70 19.83
CA ASP A 85 -16.11 -10.50 20.62
C ASP A 85 -15.18 -9.50 19.92
N ILE A 86 -14.31 -10.00 19.01
CA ILE A 86 -13.34 -9.18 18.29
C ILE A 86 -13.65 -9.19 16.80
N TYR A 87 -13.83 -7.99 16.26
CA TYR A 87 -13.86 -7.72 14.83
C TYR A 87 -12.83 -6.65 14.49
N ASN A 88 -11.92 -6.98 13.58
CA ASN A 88 -10.94 -6.03 13.10
C ASN A 88 -10.97 -5.91 11.56
N LEU A 89 -10.69 -4.70 11.09
CA LEU A 89 -10.67 -4.35 9.68
C LEU A 89 -9.36 -3.66 9.35
N TYR A 90 -8.59 -4.24 8.42
CA TYR A 90 -7.27 -3.75 8.04
C TYR A 90 -7.20 -3.42 6.56
N PRO A 91 -6.59 -2.29 6.18
CA PRO A 91 -6.20 -2.06 4.79
C PRO A 91 -5.11 -3.04 4.39
N SER A 92 -5.20 -3.58 3.19
CA SER A 92 -4.25 -4.59 2.71
C SER A 92 -3.75 -4.29 1.29
N SER A 93 -2.54 -4.73 0.98
CA SER A 93 -2.11 -4.91 -0.39
C SER A 93 -2.59 -6.28 -0.90
N VAL A 94 -2.96 -6.32 -2.18
CA VAL A 94 -3.47 -7.53 -2.83
C VAL A 94 -2.68 -7.78 -4.13
N PRO A 95 -2.81 -8.97 -4.76
CA PRO A 95 -2.11 -9.29 -6.00
C PRO A 95 -2.30 -8.24 -7.10
N MET A 96 -1.21 -7.94 -7.83
CA MET A 96 -1.18 -6.88 -8.84
C MET A 96 -1.97 -7.23 -10.09
N SER A 97 -2.16 -8.52 -10.40
CA SER A 97 -2.91 -8.98 -11.56
C SER A 97 -3.82 -10.15 -11.20
N ASP A 98 -4.76 -10.47 -12.08
CA ASP A 98 -5.70 -11.56 -11.86
C ASP A 98 -5.02 -12.93 -11.99
N GLU A 99 -3.97 -13.06 -12.80
CA GLU A 99 -3.15 -14.28 -12.94
C GLU A 99 -2.41 -14.64 -11.64
N LEU A 100 -2.07 -13.63 -10.84
CA LEU A 100 -1.44 -13.80 -9.52
C LEU A 100 -2.47 -13.91 -8.40
N THR A 101 -3.76 -13.71 -8.71
CA THR A 101 -4.83 -13.72 -7.72
C THR A 101 -5.45 -15.11 -7.60
N ARG A 102 -5.31 -15.72 -6.43
CA ARG A 102 -6.05 -16.93 -6.08
C ARG A 102 -7.21 -16.58 -5.15
N ARG A 103 -8.41 -17.00 -5.53
CA ARG A 103 -9.63 -16.81 -4.75
C ARG A 103 -10.11 -18.15 -4.19
N GLY A 104 -10.85 -18.11 -3.10
CA GLY A 104 -11.42 -19.30 -2.49
C GLY A 104 -10.99 -19.51 -1.04
N ARG A 105 -11.28 -20.72 -0.52
CA ARG A 105 -11.07 -21.07 0.89
C ARG A 105 -9.70 -21.68 1.12
N THR A 106 -9.08 -21.28 2.21
CA THR A 106 -7.80 -21.78 2.72
C THR A 106 -7.81 -21.68 4.25
N LYS A 107 -6.70 -21.92 4.90
CA LYS A 107 -6.54 -21.77 6.35
C LYS A 107 -5.10 -21.44 6.70
N VAL A 108 -4.90 -20.84 7.86
CA VAL A 108 -3.57 -20.64 8.44
C VAL A 108 -3.00 -22.00 8.85
N VAL A 109 -1.82 -22.34 8.35
CA VAL A 109 -1.12 -23.60 8.68
C VAL A 109 0.15 -23.40 9.49
N LYS A 110 0.72 -22.18 9.47
CA LYS A 110 1.93 -21.84 10.21
C LYS A 110 1.96 -20.34 10.49
N LYS A 111 2.49 -19.97 11.65
CA LYS A 111 2.73 -18.59 12.08
C LYS A 111 4.23 -18.42 12.29
N VAL A 112 4.81 -17.31 11.80
CA VAL A 112 6.24 -17.03 11.93
C VAL A 112 6.43 -15.56 12.29
N GLU A 113 7.09 -15.31 13.40
CA GLU A 113 7.66 -14.02 13.77
C GLU A 113 9.06 -13.91 13.16
N GLY A 114 9.41 -12.75 12.62
CA GLY A 114 10.68 -12.55 11.92
C GLY A 114 10.84 -13.50 10.72
N PRO A 115 9.96 -13.46 9.71
CA PRO A 115 10.07 -14.37 8.58
C PRO A 115 11.28 -14.05 7.72
N SER A 116 12.00 -15.05 7.24
CA SER A 116 12.91 -14.90 6.11
C SER A 116 12.14 -14.95 4.79
N TRP A 117 12.67 -14.28 3.78
CA TRP A 117 12.08 -14.26 2.45
C TRP A 117 12.95 -14.97 1.43
N ARG A 118 12.31 -15.75 0.56
CA ARG A 118 12.89 -16.30 -0.67
C ARG A 118 11.92 -16.04 -1.80
N PRO A 119 12.35 -15.39 -2.90
CA PRO A 119 11.51 -15.26 -4.09
C PRO A 119 11.20 -16.65 -4.66
N THR A 120 10.04 -16.77 -5.28
CA THR A 120 9.69 -17.97 -6.05
C THR A 120 10.47 -18.00 -7.36
N PRO A 121 10.62 -19.17 -8.03
CA PRO A 121 11.28 -19.24 -9.33
C PRO A 121 10.69 -18.24 -10.33
N SER A 122 9.38 -18.13 -10.43
CA SER A 122 8.70 -17.17 -11.31
C SER A 122 8.91 -15.70 -10.95
N MET A 123 9.24 -15.39 -9.69
CA MET A 123 9.65 -14.04 -9.29
C MET A 123 11.07 -13.73 -9.77
N LEU A 124 12.00 -14.67 -9.66
CA LEU A 124 13.38 -14.54 -10.16
C LEU A 124 13.44 -14.45 -11.68
N GLU A 125 12.57 -15.18 -12.40
CA GLU A 125 12.44 -15.03 -13.85
C GLU A 125 12.04 -13.61 -14.27
N ARG A 126 11.18 -12.94 -13.51
CA ARG A 126 10.76 -11.56 -13.78
C ARG A 126 11.73 -10.51 -13.26
N ASN A 127 12.50 -10.83 -12.22
CA ASN A 127 13.44 -9.92 -11.56
C ASN A 127 14.71 -10.69 -11.20
N PRO A 128 15.59 -10.95 -12.18
CA PRO A 128 16.80 -11.74 -11.96
C PRO A 128 17.81 -11.11 -10.97
N GLU A 129 17.68 -9.79 -10.73
CA GLU A 129 18.53 -9.04 -9.81
C GLU A 129 18.13 -9.20 -8.33
N TRP A 130 16.99 -9.85 -8.03
CA TRP A 130 16.56 -10.04 -6.67
C TRP A 130 17.43 -11.07 -5.93
N PRO A 131 17.68 -10.87 -4.62
CA PRO A 131 18.45 -11.82 -3.86
C PRO A 131 17.68 -13.15 -3.71
N GLU A 132 18.38 -14.27 -3.81
CA GLU A 132 17.80 -15.60 -3.60
C GLU A 132 17.30 -15.83 -2.17
N PHE A 133 17.81 -15.05 -1.22
CA PHE A 133 17.46 -15.13 0.20
C PHE A 133 17.62 -13.78 0.89
N MET A 134 16.65 -13.44 1.74
CA MET A 134 16.70 -12.29 2.62
C MET A 134 16.37 -12.73 4.04
N PRO A 135 17.27 -12.48 5.03
CA PRO A 135 17.03 -12.81 6.44
C PRO A 135 15.92 -11.91 7.03
N PRO A 136 15.41 -12.23 8.23
CA PRO A 136 14.58 -11.30 8.99
C PRO A 136 15.27 -9.95 9.18
N GLY A 137 14.52 -8.86 9.07
CA GLY A 137 15.07 -7.51 9.23
C GLY A 137 14.18 -6.43 8.64
N PRO A 138 14.56 -5.15 8.81
CA PRO A 138 13.75 -4.01 8.39
C PRO A 138 13.51 -3.95 6.87
N GLU A 139 14.45 -4.46 6.07
CA GLU A 139 14.35 -4.49 4.60
C GLU A 139 13.60 -5.72 4.06
N ASN A 140 13.20 -6.66 4.95
CA ASN A 140 12.54 -7.88 4.51
C ASN A 140 11.13 -7.58 3.98
N PRO A 141 10.80 -7.98 2.73
CA PRO A 141 9.49 -7.69 2.14
C PRO A 141 8.30 -8.34 2.85
N LEU A 142 8.53 -9.35 3.72
CA LEU A 142 7.49 -9.95 4.54
C LEU A 142 7.26 -9.23 5.89
N GLY A 143 8.04 -8.18 6.18
CA GLY A 143 7.91 -7.42 7.42
C GLY A 143 8.18 -8.24 8.68
N THR A 144 7.48 -7.92 9.76
CA THR A 144 7.73 -8.46 11.10
C THR A 144 7.12 -9.83 11.37
N HIS A 145 5.98 -10.16 10.75
CA HIS A 145 5.23 -11.40 11.00
C HIS A 145 4.61 -11.94 9.71
N ALA A 146 4.41 -13.26 9.65
CA ALA A 146 3.75 -13.91 8.54
C ALA A 146 2.85 -15.07 8.99
N LEU A 147 1.65 -15.13 8.41
CA LEU A 147 0.69 -16.22 8.49
C LEU A 147 0.75 -17.00 7.18
N TYR A 148 1.25 -18.22 7.21
CA TYR A 148 1.34 -19.09 6.05
C TYR A 148 0.00 -19.80 5.83
N LEU A 149 -0.49 -19.72 4.59
CA LEU A 149 -1.74 -20.38 4.20
C LEU A 149 -1.51 -21.79 3.70
N SER A 150 -2.55 -22.61 3.64
CA SER A 150 -2.45 -23.99 3.12
C SER A 150 -2.14 -24.03 1.61
N TRP A 151 -2.27 -22.92 0.91
CA TRP A 151 -1.83 -22.79 -0.47
C TRP A 151 -0.33 -22.51 -0.54
N GLN A 152 0.36 -23.20 -1.41
CA GLN A 152 1.80 -23.02 -1.63
C GLN A 152 2.11 -21.57 -2.00
N TYR A 153 3.12 -20.98 -1.38
CA TYR A 153 3.60 -19.60 -1.56
C TYR A 153 2.65 -18.48 -1.12
N TYR A 154 1.43 -18.78 -0.65
CA TYR A 154 0.49 -17.77 -0.18
C TYR A 154 0.67 -17.48 1.32
N ARG A 155 0.70 -16.18 1.64
CA ARG A 155 0.86 -15.68 3.02
C ARG A 155 0.05 -14.41 3.23
N ILE A 156 -0.31 -14.16 4.48
CA ILE A 156 -0.67 -12.84 4.98
C ILE A 156 0.52 -12.39 5.82
N HIS A 157 1.10 -11.21 5.54
CA HIS A 157 2.38 -10.80 6.13
C HIS A 157 2.48 -9.28 6.29
N GLY A 158 3.46 -8.81 7.05
CA GLY A 158 3.82 -7.40 7.13
C GLY A 158 4.49 -6.87 5.86
N THR A 159 4.94 -5.65 5.88
CA THR A 159 5.73 -5.08 4.77
C THR A 159 6.72 -4.05 5.27
N HIS A 160 7.88 -3.98 4.63
CA HIS A 160 8.82 -2.86 4.78
C HIS A 160 8.37 -1.64 3.94
N ASP A 161 7.60 -1.85 2.88
CA ASP A 161 7.13 -0.81 1.98
C ASP A 161 5.63 -0.52 2.18
N THR A 162 5.36 0.46 3.04
CA THR A 162 3.98 0.85 3.42
C THR A 162 3.18 1.46 2.27
N ARG A 163 3.84 1.95 1.20
CA ARG A 163 3.19 2.51 0.01
C ARG A 163 2.37 1.46 -0.76
N LYS A 164 2.66 0.19 -0.55
CA LYS A 164 1.93 -0.94 -1.17
C LYS A 164 0.54 -1.17 -0.56
N ILE A 165 0.32 -0.73 0.68
CA ILE A 165 -0.95 -0.97 1.39
C ILE A 165 -2.08 -0.18 0.71
N GLY A 166 -3.23 -0.83 0.54
CA GLY A 166 -4.37 -0.29 -0.20
C GLY A 166 -4.26 -0.40 -1.72
N ARG A 167 -3.25 -1.11 -2.26
CA ARG A 167 -3.00 -1.22 -3.70
C ARG A 167 -2.96 -2.67 -4.19
N ARG A 168 -3.12 -2.84 -5.50
CA ARG A 168 -2.79 -4.07 -6.23
C ARG A 168 -1.29 -4.05 -6.53
N SER A 169 -0.46 -4.61 -5.64
CA SER A 169 1.00 -4.44 -5.68
C SER A 169 1.79 -5.68 -5.28
N SER A 170 1.13 -6.78 -4.91
CA SER A 170 1.82 -8.00 -4.48
C SER A 170 1.96 -9.03 -5.60
N ASN A 171 2.88 -9.98 -5.42
CA ASN A 171 3.06 -11.14 -6.31
C ASN A 171 2.24 -12.37 -5.86
N GLY A 172 1.07 -12.15 -5.24
CA GLY A 172 0.17 -13.23 -4.81
C GLY A 172 -0.20 -13.18 -3.33
N CYS A 173 0.66 -12.66 -2.48
CA CYS A 173 0.44 -12.57 -1.03
C CYS A 173 -0.43 -11.35 -0.65
N ILE A 174 -0.89 -11.34 0.60
CA ILE A 174 -1.64 -10.25 1.21
C ILE A 174 -0.73 -9.52 2.18
N GLY A 175 -0.44 -8.26 1.91
CA GLY A 175 0.41 -7.43 2.77
C GLY A 175 -0.42 -6.53 3.69
N LEU A 176 0.05 -6.35 4.92
CA LEU A 176 -0.48 -5.45 5.94
C LEU A 176 0.62 -4.52 6.44
N TYR A 177 0.25 -3.43 7.13
CA TYR A 177 1.20 -2.70 7.97
C TYR A 177 1.78 -3.62 9.04
N ASN A 178 3.00 -3.38 9.49
CA ASN A 178 3.66 -4.22 10.49
C ASN A 178 2.92 -4.25 11.84
N GLU A 179 2.34 -3.13 12.25
CA GLU A 179 1.47 -3.05 13.43
C GLU A 179 0.19 -3.89 13.28
N HIS A 180 -0.44 -3.86 12.10
CA HIS A 180 -1.66 -4.62 11.83
C HIS A 180 -1.39 -6.13 11.76
N ILE A 181 -0.30 -6.55 11.12
CA ILE A 181 0.02 -7.99 11.09
C ILE A 181 0.43 -8.50 12.47
N ASN A 182 1.08 -7.69 13.31
CA ASN A 182 1.42 -8.06 14.67
C ASN A 182 0.14 -8.29 15.51
N GLU A 183 -0.83 -7.38 15.43
CA GLU A 183 -2.12 -7.54 16.08
C GLU A 183 -2.86 -8.77 15.57
N LEU A 184 -3.03 -8.90 14.24
CA LEU A 184 -3.68 -10.05 13.62
C LEU A 184 -2.97 -11.37 13.98
N PHE A 185 -1.64 -11.37 14.03
CA PHE A 185 -0.84 -12.52 14.43
C PHE A 185 -1.15 -12.98 15.85
N SER A 186 -1.31 -12.06 16.79
CA SER A 186 -1.65 -12.39 18.18
C SER A 186 -3.05 -13.02 18.30
N LEU A 187 -4.01 -12.58 17.50
CA LEU A 187 -5.40 -13.03 17.52
C LEU A 187 -5.64 -14.32 16.74
N THR A 188 -4.83 -14.63 15.72
CA THR A 188 -5.00 -15.81 14.88
C THR A 188 -4.40 -17.06 15.50
N LYS A 189 -5.00 -18.21 15.16
CA LYS A 189 -4.52 -19.56 15.53
C LYS A 189 -4.14 -20.34 14.27
N VAL A 190 -3.30 -21.37 14.40
CA VAL A 190 -3.20 -22.39 13.34
C VAL A 190 -4.57 -23.05 13.21
N GLY A 191 -5.08 -23.13 12.00
CA GLY A 191 -6.45 -23.56 11.72
C GLY A 191 -7.45 -22.42 11.48
N THR A 192 -7.11 -21.14 11.75
CA THR A 192 -7.96 -20.00 11.41
C THR A 192 -8.38 -20.08 9.94
N GLN A 193 -9.69 -19.99 9.70
CA GLN A 193 -10.29 -20.05 8.38
C GLN A 193 -9.94 -18.80 7.59
N VAL A 194 -9.65 -18.95 6.30
CA VAL A 194 -9.35 -17.81 5.42
C VAL A 194 -10.13 -17.96 4.13
N LEU A 195 -10.79 -16.89 3.71
CA LEU A 195 -11.49 -16.79 2.43
C LEU A 195 -10.99 -15.56 1.67
N LEU A 196 -10.57 -15.74 0.42
CA LEU A 196 -10.20 -14.67 -0.50
C LEU A 196 -11.29 -14.53 -1.57
N ILE A 197 -11.88 -13.33 -1.74
CA ILE A 197 -12.97 -13.01 -2.70
C ILE A 197 -12.59 -11.90 -3.66
#